data_cef03566b66065e1f8decd2338849b6b
#
_entry.id   cef03566b66065e1f8decd2338849b6b
#
_cell.length_a   1.000
_cell.length_b   1.000
_cell.length_c   1.000
_cell.angle_alpha   90.00
_cell.angle_beta   90.00
_cell.angle_gamma   90.00
#
_symmetry.space_group_name_H-M   'P 1'
#
loop_
_entity.id
_entity.type
_entity.pdbx_description
1 polymer ?
#
loop_
_entity_poly.entity_id
_entity_poly.type
_entity_poly.pdbx_seq_one_letter_code
_entity_poly.pdbx_strand_id
1 'polypeptide(L)'
;MTSFSRILCVIDPTETEQPALARATWLAKRTGAALDLLICYYNEYLGGEWYSDSTSLQKTRADVLEGLRERLEILANPLRADGLVVATTAVWYHPMHQGVARQAIALKSDVVFKDTHHHSALSRSFFTNS
;
A
#
# COMPACT_ATOMS: atom_id res chain seq x y z
N MET A 1 3.90 27.52 9.91
CA MET A 1 4.83 26.48 9.46
C MET A 1 4.04 25.24 9.07
N THR A 2 4.32 24.75 7.89
CA THR A 2 3.65 23.53 7.43
C THR A 2 4.46 22.33 7.85
N SER A 3 3.83 21.37 8.47
CA SER A 3 4.46 20.11 8.78
C SER A 3 3.59 18.98 8.24
N PHE A 4 4.24 17.88 7.86
CA PHE A 4 3.51 16.71 7.46
C PHE A 4 2.95 16.02 8.68
N SER A 5 1.67 15.71 8.67
CA SER A 5 1.02 15.01 9.76
C SER A 5 0.86 13.52 9.44
N ARG A 6 0.59 13.18 8.19
CA ARG A 6 0.37 11.80 7.78
C ARG A 6 1.01 11.54 6.42
N ILE A 7 1.75 10.47 6.37
CA ILE A 7 2.45 10.01 5.16
C ILE A 7 1.88 8.65 4.78
N LEU A 8 1.44 8.51 3.54
CA LEU A 8 0.97 7.24 3.02
C LEU A 8 2.07 6.61 2.19
N CYS A 9 2.41 5.37 2.50
CA CYS A 9 3.38 4.60 1.73
C CYS A 9 2.71 3.37 1.17
N VAL A 10 2.69 3.25 -0.14
CA VAL A 10 2.10 2.11 -0.83
C VAL A 10 3.16 1.02 -0.94
N ILE A 11 2.85 -0.16 -0.43
CA ILE A 11 3.75 -1.32 -0.43
C ILE A 11 3.33 -2.26 -1.55
N ASP A 12 4.31 -2.75 -2.30
CA ASP A 12 4.09 -3.74 -3.34
C ASP A 12 4.40 -5.12 -2.76
N PRO A 13 3.36 -5.96 -2.57
CA PRO A 13 3.57 -7.28 -1.96
C PRO A 13 4.35 -8.25 -2.86
N THR A 14 4.56 -7.91 -4.12
CA THR A 14 5.31 -8.77 -5.05
C THR A 14 6.81 -8.50 -5.02
N GLU A 15 7.25 -7.45 -4.35
CA GLU A 15 8.65 -7.06 -4.31
C GLU A 15 9.23 -7.22 -2.91
N THR A 16 10.49 -7.63 -2.83
CA THR A 16 11.20 -7.73 -1.55
C THR A 16 11.74 -6.39 -1.11
N GLU A 17 12.17 -5.57 -2.05
CA GLU A 17 12.69 -4.24 -1.75
C GLU A 17 11.60 -3.20 -1.91
N GLN A 18 11.55 -2.28 -0.96
CA GLN A 18 10.54 -1.23 -0.94
C GLN A 18 11.24 0.13 -0.81
N PRO A 19 11.82 0.66 -1.91
CA PRO A 19 12.51 1.96 -1.83
C PRO A 19 11.61 3.10 -1.34
N ALA A 20 10.33 3.08 -1.71
CA ALA A 20 9.39 4.10 -1.24
C ALA A 20 9.28 4.08 0.27
N LEU A 21 9.34 2.90 0.89
CA LEU A 21 9.26 2.79 2.35
C LEU A 21 10.45 3.47 3.02
N ALA A 22 11.64 3.29 2.48
CA ALA A 22 12.83 3.93 3.03
C ALA A 22 12.69 5.45 2.99
N ARG A 23 12.20 5.99 1.88
CA ARG A 23 11.99 7.44 1.73
C ARG A 23 10.89 7.96 2.65
N ALA A 24 9.78 7.23 2.74
CA ALA A 24 8.68 7.63 3.61
C ALA A 24 9.11 7.59 5.08
N THR A 25 9.86 6.57 5.46
CA THR A 25 10.39 6.44 6.82
C THR A 25 11.32 7.61 7.16
N TRP A 26 12.21 7.95 6.22
CA TRP A 26 13.11 9.09 6.40
C TRP A 26 12.33 10.37 6.66
N LEU A 27 11.31 10.63 5.86
CA LEU A 27 10.51 11.84 6.03
C LEU A 27 9.72 11.82 7.35
N ALA A 28 9.16 10.66 7.71
CA ALA A 28 8.42 10.53 8.96
C ALA A 28 9.31 10.82 10.16
N LYS A 29 10.54 10.33 10.14
CA LYS A 29 11.49 10.58 11.24
C LYS A 29 11.85 12.06 11.36
N ARG A 30 11.95 12.75 10.25
CA ARG A 30 12.33 14.16 10.25
C ARG A 30 11.16 15.08 10.62
N THR A 31 9.94 14.69 10.32
CA THR A 31 8.77 15.56 10.52
C THR A 31 7.93 15.18 11.73
N GLY A 32 8.12 13.99 12.26
CA GLY A 32 7.24 13.48 13.31
C GLY A 32 5.88 13.00 12.81
N ALA A 33 5.71 12.89 11.50
CA ALA A 33 4.44 12.46 10.92
C ALA A 33 4.14 10.99 11.18
N ALA A 34 2.86 10.67 11.26
CA ALA A 34 2.42 9.28 11.31
C ALA A 34 2.58 8.66 9.92
N LEU A 35 2.88 7.38 9.90
CA LEU A 35 3.11 6.64 8.66
C LEU A 35 2.02 5.60 8.49
N ASP A 36 1.37 5.62 7.33
CA ASP A 36 0.38 4.61 6.97
C ASP A 36 0.97 3.71 5.89
N LEU A 37 1.03 2.41 6.14
CA LEU A 37 1.45 1.43 5.14
C LEU A 37 0.21 0.83 4.51
N LEU A 38 0.16 0.85 3.18
CA LEU A 38 -1.02 0.42 2.43
C LEU A 38 -0.65 -0.62 1.39
N ILE A 39 -1.42 -1.69 1.34
CA ILE A 39 -1.45 -2.58 0.18
C ILE A 39 -2.82 -2.45 -0.45
N CYS A 40 -2.86 -2.10 -1.73
CA CYS A 40 -4.08 -2.10 -2.53
C CYS A 40 -4.00 -3.30 -3.45
N TYR A 41 -4.87 -4.28 -3.23
CA TYR A 41 -4.80 -5.59 -3.88
C TYR A 41 -6.05 -5.88 -4.68
N TYR A 42 -5.87 -6.59 -5.79
CA TYR A 42 -6.99 -7.08 -6.58
C TYR A 42 -6.57 -8.35 -7.31
N ASN A 43 -7.47 -9.30 -7.37
CA ASN A 43 -7.27 -10.52 -8.13
C ASN A 43 -8.57 -10.80 -8.87
N GLU A 44 -8.51 -10.80 -10.19
CA GLU A 44 -9.72 -10.94 -11.01
C GLU A 44 -10.40 -12.30 -10.83
N TYR A 45 -9.63 -13.33 -10.50
CA TYR A 45 -10.20 -14.65 -10.27
C TYR A 45 -11.04 -14.69 -9.00
N LEU A 46 -10.70 -13.88 -8.03
CA LEU A 46 -11.45 -13.76 -6.78
C LEU A 46 -12.43 -12.60 -6.82
N GLY A 47 -12.33 -11.75 -7.83
CA GLY A 47 -13.20 -10.58 -7.96
C GLY A 47 -14.31 -10.74 -8.98
N GLY A 48 -14.28 -11.82 -9.77
CA GLY A 48 -15.15 -11.96 -10.90
C GLY A 48 -16.41 -12.77 -10.63
N GLU A 49 -17.09 -13.07 -11.72
CA GLU A 49 -18.37 -13.78 -11.72
C GLU A 49 -18.21 -15.30 -11.61
N TRP A 50 -16.99 -15.75 -11.41
CA TRP A 50 -16.67 -17.18 -11.34
C TRP A 50 -17.23 -17.87 -10.11
N TYR A 51 -17.56 -17.10 -9.08
CA TYR A 51 -18.07 -17.64 -7.83
C TYR A 51 -19.57 -17.46 -7.78
N SER A 52 -20.26 -18.56 -7.63
CA SER A 52 -21.70 -18.53 -7.42
C SER A 52 -22.07 -18.29 -5.97
N ASP A 53 -21.11 -18.45 -5.07
CA ASP A 53 -21.33 -18.26 -3.63
C ASP A 53 -20.61 -17.00 -3.15
N SER A 54 -21.37 -15.93 -2.98
CA SER A 54 -20.84 -14.64 -2.56
C SER A 54 -20.27 -14.66 -1.14
N THR A 55 -20.79 -15.53 -0.28
CA THR A 55 -20.31 -15.65 1.10
C THR A 55 -18.90 -16.23 1.13
N SER A 56 -18.67 -17.31 0.37
CA SER A 56 -17.32 -17.90 0.26
C SER A 56 -16.34 -16.93 -0.34
N LEU A 57 -16.79 -16.18 -1.35
CA LEU A 57 -15.94 -15.18 -1.99
C LEU A 57 -15.51 -14.08 -1.02
N GLN A 58 -16.47 -13.57 -0.25
CA GLN A 58 -16.18 -12.53 0.73
C GLN A 58 -15.21 -13.02 1.80
N LYS A 59 -15.39 -14.25 2.25
CA LYS A 59 -14.46 -14.84 3.22
C LYS A 59 -13.07 -14.98 2.64
N THR A 60 -12.95 -15.45 1.40
CA THR A 60 -11.67 -15.60 0.74
C THR A 60 -10.95 -14.25 0.61
N ARG A 61 -11.70 -13.20 0.20
CA ARG A 61 -11.10 -11.87 0.12
C ARG A 61 -10.62 -11.37 1.47
N ALA A 62 -11.43 -11.58 2.51
CA ALA A 62 -11.07 -11.15 3.85
C ALA A 62 -9.81 -11.87 4.34
N ASP A 63 -9.70 -13.17 4.07
CA ASP A 63 -8.53 -13.95 4.45
C ASP A 63 -7.28 -13.47 3.72
N VAL A 64 -7.40 -13.15 2.43
CA VAL A 64 -6.29 -12.62 1.65
C VAL A 64 -5.84 -11.27 2.21
N LEU A 65 -6.78 -10.37 2.48
CA LEU A 65 -6.45 -9.06 3.01
C LEU A 65 -5.82 -9.16 4.40
N GLU A 66 -6.29 -10.06 5.24
CA GLU A 66 -5.69 -10.24 6.56
C GLU A 66 -4.24 -10.73 6.45
N GLY A 67 -3.97 -11.66 5.54
CA GLY A 67 -2.60 -12.11 5.29
C GLY A 67 -1.70 -10.97 4.81
N LEU A 68 -2.22 -10.12 3.93
CA LEU A 68 -1.46 -8.95 3.46
C LEU A 68 -1.24 -7.94 4.59
N ARG A 69 -2.23 -7.73 5.43
CA ARG A 69 -2.07 -6.84 6.57
C ARG A 69 -1.02 -7.36 7.55
N GLU A 70 -0.98 -8.66 7.77
CA GLU A 70 0.06 -9.26 8.60
C GLU A 70 1.46 -9.03 8.04
N ARG A 71 1.60 -9.07 6.72
CA ARG A 71 2.88 -8.74 6.08
C ARG A 71 3.25 -7.27 6.31
N LEU A 72 2.27 -6.37 6.28
CA LEU A 72 2.51 -4.98 6.61
C LEU A 72 2.93 -4.81 8.07
N GLU A 73 2.35 -5.58 8.98
CA GLU A 73 2.73 -5.52 10.39
C GLU A 73 4.19 -5.92 10.59
N ILE A 74 4.68 -6.89 9.83
CA ILE A 74 6.09 -7.28 9.89
C ILE A 74 6.99 -6.09 9.50
N LEU A 75 6.59 -5.34 8.48
CA LEU A 75 7.33 -4.14 8.08
C LEU A 75 7.19 -3.02 9.11
N ALA A 76 6.04 -2.90 9.72
CA ALA A 76 5.73 -1.81 10.63
C ALA A 76 6.44 -1.96 11.99
N ASN A 77 6.59 -3.17 12.47
CA ASN A 77 7.09 -3.41 13.83
C ASN A 77 8.47 -2.78 14.09
N PRO A 78 9.48 -2.95 13.21
CA PRO A 78 10.76 -2.28 13.45
C PRO A 78 10.65 -0.77 13.46
N LEU A 79 9.76 -0.22 12.64
CA LEU A 79 9.57 1.23 12.59
C LEU A 79 8.92 1.74 13.87
N ARG A 80 7.99 0.99 14.41
CA ARG A 80 7.38 1.33 15.70
C ARG A 80 8.42 1.27 16.82
N ALA A 81 9.32 0.28 16.76
CA ALA A 81 10.41 0.18 17.73
C ALA A 81 11.32 1.40 17.69
N ASP A 82 11.43 2.02 16.51
CA ASP A 82 12.21 3.25 16.33
C ASP A 82 11.44 4.51 16.77
N GLY A 83 10.23 4.36 17.28
CA GLY A 83 9.45 5.47 17.78
C GLY A 83 8.44 6.06 16.82
N LEU A 84 8.27 5.48 15.64
CA LEU A 84 7.29 5.97 14.67
C LEU A 84 5.89 5.45 14.98
N VAL A 85 4.90 6.27 14.68
CA VAL A 85 3.50 5.86 14.72
C VAL A 85 3.17 5.29 13.35
N VAL A 86 2.88 3.99 13.29
CA VAL A 86 2.67 3.29 12.02
C VAL A 86 1.35 2.53 12.08
N ALA A 87 0.50 2.78 11.09
CA ALA A 87 -0.74 2.04 10.89
C ALA A 87 -0.64 1.22 9.61
N THR A 88 -1.39 0.13 9.55
CA THR A 88 -1.37 -0.77 8.40
C THR A 88 -2.78 -0.95 7.85
N THR A 89 -2.90 -0.95 6.53
CA THR A 89 -4.19 -1.07 5.85
C THR A 89 -4.02 -1.91 4.59
N ALA A 90 -4.87 -2.91 4.43
CA ALA A 90 -4.94 -3.67 3.18
C ALA A 90 -6.36 -3.54 2.65
N VAL A 91 -6.49 -3.14 1.38
CA VAL A 91 -7.80 -2.95 0.77
C VAL A 91 -7.88 -3.72 -0.54
N TRP A 92 -9.11 -4.11 -0.87
CA TRP A 92 -9.42 -4.77 -2.13
C TRP A 92 -10.02 -3.74 -3.07
N TYR A 93 -9.29 -3.38 -4.11
CA TYR A 93 -9.76 -2.35 -5.03
C TYR A 93 -9.05 -2.44 -6.37
N HIS A 94 -9.77 -2.08 -7.41
CA HIS A 94 -9.23 -2.02 -8.78
C HIS A 94 -9.88 -0.85 -9.51
N PRO A 95 -9.14 -0.04 -10.25
CA PRO A 95 -7.68 -0.11 -10.43
C PRO A 95 -6.91 0.47 -9.25
N MET A 96 -5.65 0.08 -9.14
CA MET A 96 -4.82 0.44 -7.98
C MET A 96 -4.74 1.95 -7.75
N HIS A 97 -4.53 2.72 -8.81
CA HIS A 97 -4.34 4.17 -8.65
C HIS A 97 -5.57 4.85 -8.03
N GLN A 98 -6.77 4.35 -8.33
CA GLN A 98 -7.98 4.88 -7.72
C GLN A 98 -8.10 4.45 -6.27
N GLY A 99 -7.73 3.19 -5.98
CA GLY A 99 -7.73 2.69 -4.61
C GLY A 99 -6.78 3.48 -3.73
N VAL A 100 -5.59 3.76 -4.22
CA VAL A 100 -4.60 4.56 -3.49
C VAL A 100 -5.12 5.98 -3.26
N ALA A 101 -5.71 6.60 -4.28
CA ALA A 101 -6.25 7.95 -4.15
C ALA A 101 -7.37 8.01 -3.10
N ARG A 102 -8.26 7.02 -3.12
CA ARG A 102 -9.36 6.97 -2.14
C ARG A 102 -8.82 6.84 -0.71
N GLN A 103 -7.80 6.00 -0.52
CA GLN A 103 -7.21 5.84 0.79
C GLN A 103 -6.45 7.09 1.25
N ALA A 104 -5.76 7.74 0.32
CA ALA A 104 -5.06 8.98 0.64
C ALA A 104 -6.04 10.04 1.15
N ILE A 105 -7.20 10.14 0.52
CA ILE A 105 -8.23 11.08 0.93
C ILE A 105 -8.82 10.67 2.28
N ALA A 106 -9.16 9.39 2.42
CA ALA A 106 -9.78 8.90 3.65
C ALA A 106 -8.85 9.05 4.86
N LEU A 107 -7.56 8.83 4.66
CA LEU A 107 -6.56 8.94 5.71
C LEU A 107 -6.03 10.36 5.90
N LYS A 108 -6.45 11.29 5.05
CA LYS A 108 -5.99 12.68 5.07
C LYS A 108 -4.47 12.76 4.96
N SER A 109 -3.93 12.00 4.01
CA SER A 109 -2.50 11.95 3.80
C SER A 109 -1.98 13.25 3.20
N ASP A 110 -0.86 13.74 3.71
CA ASP A 110 -0.23 14.94 3.19
C ASP A 110 0.66 14.63 2.00
N VAL A 111 1.19 13.42 1.95
CA VAL A 111 2.05 12.98 0.86
C VAL A 111 1.92 11.48 0.69
N VAL A 112 2.10 11.01 -0.54
CA VAL A 112 2.02 9.58 -0.88
C VAL A 112 3.35 9.18 -1.52
N PHE A 113 3.95 8.12 -0.99
CA PHE A 113 5.13 7.49 -1.59
C PHE A 113 4.70 6.17 -2.22
N LYS A 114 5.11 5.98 -3.44
CA LYS A 114 4.82 4.75 -4.17
C LYS A 114 5.95 4.50 -5.17
N ASP A 115 6.46 3.29 -5.16
CA ASP A 115 7.43 2.89 -6.17
C ASP A 115 6.73 2.55 -7.47
N THR A 116 7.37 2.88 -8.57
CA THR A 116 6.93 2.42 -9.87
C THR A 116 7.79 1.24 -10.25
N HIS A 117 7.17 0.09 -10.41
CA HIS A 117 7.86 -1.13 -10.79
C HIS A 117 7.54 -1.46 -12.24
N HIS A 118 8.59 -1.56 -13.03
CA HIS A 118 8.45 -1.98 -14.41
C HIS A 118 8.92 -3.42 -14.49
N HIS A 119 7.97 -4.32 -14.59
CA HIS A 119 8.26 -5.75 -14.54
C HIS A 119 8.77 -6.30 -15.85
N SER A 120 8.78 -5.49 -16.92
CA SER A 120 9.29 -5.92 -18.22
C SER A 120 9.99 -4.76 -18.91
N ALA A 121 10.96 -5.10 -19.75
CA ALA A 121 11.64 -4.12 -20.58
C ALA A 121 10.67 -3.45 -21.55
N LEU A 122 9.69 -4.20 -22.01
CA LEU A 122 8.69 -3.66 -22.92
C LEU A 122 7.87 -2.57 -22.25
N SER A 123 7.43 -2.80 -21.02
CA SER A 123 6.69 -1.78 -20.27
C SER A 123 7.51 -0.52 -20.12
N ARG A 124 8.79 -0.66 -19.80
CA ARG A 124 9.66 0.50 -19.66
C ARG A 124 9.82 1.25 -20.96
N SER A 125 9.92 0.54 -22.07
CA SER A 125 10.05 1.17 -23.39
C SER A 125 8.87 2.06 -23.70
N PHE A 126 7.67 1.65 -23.31
CA PHE A 126 6.47 2.43 -23.59
C PHE A 126 6.27 3.60 -22.64
N PHE A 127 6.77 3.51 -21.43
CA PHE A 127 6.43 4.47 -20.39
C PHE A 127 7.61 5.27 -19.87
N THR A 128 8.75 5.20 -20.54
CA THR A 128 9.94 5.92 -20.06
C THR A 128 9.79 7.43 -20.09
N ASN A 129 8.92 7.94 -20.94
CA ASN A 129 8.74 9.38 -21.11
C ASN A 129 7.58 9.95 -20.32
N SER A 130 6.92 9.13 -19.57
CA SER A 130 5.75 9.57 -18.82
C SER A 130 6.09 9.97 -17.40
#